data_83ac341007bc6cc21aeea21089b28e85
#
_entry.id   83ac341007bc6cc21aeea21089b28e85
#
_cell.length_a   1.000
_cell.length_b   1.000
_cell.length_c   1.000
_cell.angle_alpha   90.00
_cell.angle_beta   90.00
_cell.angle_gamma   90.00
#
_symmetry.space_group_name_H-M   'P 1'
#
loop_
_entity.id
_entity.type
_entity.pdbx_description
1 polymer ?
#
loop_
_entity_poly.entity_id
_entity_poly.type
_entity_poly.pdbx_seq_one_letter_code
_entity_poly.pdbx_strand_id
1 'polypeptide(L)'
;MISKLMSMEDAVNLVKDGDTIWINSFSAVASPVNLNKALTERFRKTGHPVHLSVYSPFSFSDWKEDSDVEGYICEGGADRVVVGYFGTLKRTSKAIIDNKIEGYNLPGGVMSHMIRAGAMGWERLFSKIGLNLFVDPVNDQYKLNERSKEDLVRHVVSANGVEGL
;
A
#
# COMPACT_ATOMS: atom_id res chain seq x y z
N MET A 1 12.74 -26.89 -12.93
CA MET A 1 11.83 -26.09 -12.08
C MET A 1 12.71 -25.19 -11.23
N ILE A 2 12.54 -23.87 -11.32
CA ILE A 2 13.34 -22.94 -10.52
C ILE A 2 12.74 -22.94 -9.11
N SER A 3 13.55 -23.21 -8.09
CA SER A 3 13.13 -23.09 -6.68
C SER A 3 12.82 -21.62 -6.36
N LYS A 4 11.67 -21.37 -5.74
CA LYS A 4 11.32 -20.05 -5.18
C LYS A 4 11.70 -19.91 -3.70
N LEU A 5 12.26 -20.99 -3.11
CA LEU A 5 12.78 -20.96 -1.75
C LEU A 5 14.14 -20.25 -1.75
N MET A 6 14.27 -19.21 -0.96
CA MET A 6 15.47 -18.40 -0.83
C MET A 6 15.66 -17.92 0.60
N SER A 7 16.83 -17.38 0.92
CA SER A 7 17.07 -16.72 2.20
C SER A 7 16.24 -15.44 2.33
N MET A 8 16.03 -14.97 3.56
CA MET A 8 15.34 -13.70 3.82
C MET A 8 16.11 -12.52 3.23
N GLU A 9 17.45 -12.56 3.33
CA GLU A 9 18.33 -11.55 2.75
C GLU A 9 18.19 -11.49 1.22
N ASP A 10 18.23 -12.62 0.55
CA ASP A 10 18.03 -12.69 -0.90
C ASP A 10 16.64 -12.17 -1.29
N ALA A 11 15.61 -12.52 -0.51
CA ALA A 11 14.24 -12.08 -0.78
C ALA A 11 14.08 -10.55 -0.70
N VAL A 12 14.61 -9.91 0.33
CA VAL A 12 14.53 -8.45 0.44
C VAL A 12 15.43 -7.73 -0.57
N ASN A 13 16.50 -8.39 -1.05
CA ASN A 13 17.36 -7.85 -2.11
C ASN A 13 16.71 -7.84 -3.50
N LEU A 14 15.59 -8.54 -3.68
CA LEU A 14 14.79 -8.44 -4.90
C LEU A 14 14.11 -7.08 -5.04
N VAL A 15 13.79 -6.42 -3.91
CA VAL A 15 13.13 -5.10 -3.91
C VAL A 15 14.12 -4.03 -4.37
N LYS A 16 13.71 -3.25 -5.38
CA LYS A 16 14.51 -2.18 -6.00
C LYS A 16 13.89 -0.81 -5.72
N ASP A 17 14.69 0.23 -5.93
CA ASP A 17 14.21 1.60 -5.86
C ASP A 17 13.07 1.82 -6.86
N GLY A 18 12.03 2.51 -6.42
CA GLY A 18 10.84 2.80 -7.22
C GLY A 18 9.84 1.64 -7.35
N ASP A 19 10.11 0.48 -6.75
CA ASP A 19 9.21 -0.67 -6.83
C ASP A 19 7.87 -0.40 -6.13
N THR A 20 6.83 -1.05 -6.65
CA THR A 20 5.55 -1.19 -5.97
C THR A 20 5.51 -2.52 -5.21
N ILE A 21 5.35 -2.42 -3.89
CA ILE A 21 5.25 -3.58 -3.00
C ILE A 21 3.78 -3.79 -2.64
N TRP A 22 3.31 -5.02 -2.77
CA TRP A 22 1.99 -5.41 -2.30
C TRP A 22 2.12 -6.37 -1.10
N ILE A 23 1.62 -5.93 0.06
CA ILE A 23 1.62 -6.70 1.30
C ILE A 23 0.20 -7.22 1.54
N ASN A 24 -0.02 -8.51 1.30
CA ASN A 24 -1.32 -9.13 1.52
C ASN A 24 -1.41 -9.64 2.96
N SER A 25 -2.07 -8.88 3.82
CA SER A 25 -2.21 -9.19 5.25
C SER A 25 -3.52 -8.63 5.81
N PHE A 26 -3.90 -9.08 6.99
CA PHE A 26 -4.99 -8.55 7.78
C PHE A 26 -4.43 -8.14 9.15
N SER A 27 -3.95 -6.91 9.26
CA SER A 27 -3.16 -6.44 10.40
C SER A 27 -1.96 -7.35 10.69
N ALA A 28 -1.77 -7.79 11.91
CA ALA A 28 -0.71 -8.73 12.29
C ALA A 28 -0.94 -10.16 11.76
N VAL A 29 -2.19 -10.51 11.36
CA VAL A 29 -2.51 -11.86 10.87
C VAL A 29 -2.01 -12.02 9.44
N ALA A 30 -1.21 -13.06 9.21
CA ALA A 30 -0.55 -13.35 7.92
C ALA A 30 0.36 -12.20 7.40
N SER A 31 0.70 -11.24 8.26
CA SER A 31 1.67 -10.20 7.90
C SER A 31 3.08 -10.79 7.79
N PRO A 32 3.85 -10.45 6.73
CA PRO A 32 5.23 -10.88 6.57
C PRO A 32 6.17 -10.05 7.46
N VAL A 33 5.93 -10.08 8.79
CA VAL A 33 6.62 -9.25 9.78
C VAL A 33 8.14 -9.33 9.66
N ASN A 34 8.70 -10.54 9.49
CA ASN A 34 10.13 -10.73 9.41
C ASN A 34 10.73 -10.14 8.11
N LEU A 35 10.03 -10.24 6.98
CA LEU A 35 10.46 -9.62 5.72
C LEU A 35 10.42 -8.09 5.81
N ASN A 36 9.37 -7.51 6.39
CA ASN A 36 9.29 -6.07 6.60
C ASN A 36 10.41 -5.56 7.51
N LYS A 37 10.72 -6.27 8.60
CA LYS A 37 11.85 -5.92 9.48
C LYS A 37 13.20 -6.04 8.75
N ALA A 38 13.40 -7.12 8.01
CA ALA A 38 14.63 -7.30 7.22
C ALA A 38 14.79 -6.20 6.15
N LEU A 39 13.68 -5.76 5.54
CA LEU A 39 13.69 -4.63 4.61
C LEU A 39 14.05 -3.31 5.32
N THR A 40 13.54 -3.09 6.53
CA THR A 40 13.92 -1.95 7.37
C THR A 40 15.42 -1.98 7.72
N GLU A 41 15.92 -3.13 8.13
CA GLU A 41 17.36 -3.29 8.44
C GLU A 41 18.23 -3.04 7.22
N ARG A 42 17.85 -3.57 6.06
CA ARG A 42 18.55 -3.31 4.80
C ARG A 42 18.54 -1.81 4.47
N PHE A 43 17.39 -1.15 4.55
CA PHE A 43 17.27 0.28 4.32
C PHE A 43 18.19 1.09 5.23
N ARG A 44 18.20 0.80 6.53
CA ARG A 44 19.09 1.47 7.51
C ARG A 44 20.57 1.26 7.23
N LYS A 45 20.96 0.08 6.71
CA LYS A 45 22.34 -0.25 6.38
C LYS A 45 22.84 0.38 5.08
N THR A 46 21.97 0.49 4.09
CA THR A 46 22.37 0.80 2.70
C THR A 46 21.78 2.11 2.17
N GLY A 47 20.76 2.67 2.83
CA GLY A 47 19.95 3.76 2.30
C GLY A 47 18.98 3.35 1.19
N HIS A 48 18.87 2.05 0.90
CA HIS A 48 18.04 1.49 -0.17
C HIS A 48 17.20 0.30 0.31
N PRO A 49 16.03 0.03 -0.29
CA PRO A 49 15.42 0.73 -1.42
C PRO A 49 14.77 2.06 -1.00
N VAL A 50 14.61 2.97 -1.98
CA VAL A 50 13.93 4.27 -1.84
C VAL A 50 12.82 4.40 -2.88
N HIS A 51 11.94 5.40 -2.70
CA HIS A 51 10.84 5.71 -3.62
C HIS A 51 9.83 4.59 -3.79
N LEU A 52 9.64 3.77 -2.75
CA LEU A 52 8.69 2.66 -2.80
C LEU A 52 7.24 3.16 -2.75
N SER A 53 6.36 2.44 -3.47
CA SER A 53 4.91 2.53 -3.30
C SER A 53 4.42 1.26 -2.60
N VAL A 54 3.80 1.40 -1.42
CA VAL A 54 3.40 0.27 -0.59
C VAL A 54 1.87 0.15 -0.56
N TYR A 55 1.37 -0.99 -0.98
CA TYR A 55 -0.06 -1.30 -1.04
C TYR A 55 -0.42 -2.45 -0.11
N SER A 56 -1.56 -2.34 0.57
CA SER A 56 -2.13 -3.45 1.36
C SER A 56 -3.65 -3.36 1.41
N PRO A 57 -4.37 -4.47 1.20
CA PRO A 57 -5.84 -4.48 1.27
C PRO A 57 -6.38 -4.07 2.64
N PHE A 58 -5.59 -4.24 3.69
CA PHE A 58 -5.96 -3.86 5.03
C PHE A 58 -4.80 -3.09 5.70
N SER A 59 -4.09 -3.69 6.63
CA SER A 59 -2.87 -3.16 7.23
C SER A 59 -1.89 -4.31 7.50
N PHE A 60 -0.62 -4.00 7.75
CA PHE A 60 0.44 -5.00 7.89
C PHE A 60 1.29 -4.81 9.15
N SER A 61 0.86 -3.98 10.09
CA SER A 61 1.57 -3.70 11.33
C SER A 61 1.47 -4.84 12.33
N ASP A 62 2.46 -4.94 13.22
CA ASP A 62 2.47 -5.80 14.40
C ASP A 62 1.89 -5.10 15.66
N TRP A 63 1.22 -3.95 15.52
CA TRP A 63 0.53 -3.17 16.56
C TRP A 63 1.44 -2.43 17.55
N LYS A 64 2.75 -2.51 17.39
CA LYS A 64 3.70 -1.83 18.26
C LYS A 64 3.95 -0.40 17.77
N GLU A 65 4.15 0.53 18.72
CA GLU A 65 4.37 1.94 18.40
C GLU A 65 5.75 2.20 17.78
N ASP A 66 6.73 1.41 18.17
CA ASP A 66 8.13 1.50 17.74
C ASP A 66 8.53 0.35 16.81
N SER A 67 7.55 -0.23 16.11
CA SER A 67 7.78 -1.41 15.28
C SER A 67 8.67 -1.13 14.07
N ASP A 68 9.64 -2.00 13.85
CA ASP A 68 10.46 -2.01 12.64
C ASP A 68 9.71 -2.55 11.40
N VAL A 69 8.49 -3.06 11.55
CA VAL A 69 7.64 -3.48 10.43
C VAL A 69 7.31 -2.31 9.50
N GLU A 70 7.20 -1.09 10.07
CA GLU A 70 6.90 0.13 9.34
C GLU A 70 8.18 0.99 9.11
N GLY A 71 9.35 0.53 9.55
CA GLY A 71 10.57 1.35 9.59
C GLY A 71 10.96 1.90 8.23
N TYR A 72 11.12 1.04 7.23
CA TYR A 72 11.52 1.46 5.89
C TYR A 72 10.57 2.47 5.25
N ILE A 73 9.27 2.44 5.61
CA ILE A 73 8.29 3.41 5.14
C ILE A 73 8.54 4.77 5.80
N CYS A 74 8.55 4.80 7.13
CA CYS A 74 8.56 6.02 7.92
C CYS A 74 9.91 6.74 7.93
N GLU A 75 10.99 6.02 7.65
CA GLU A 75 12.37 6.51 7.69
C GLU A 75 12.87 7.01 6.32
N GLY A 76 12.02 6.99 5.29
CA GLY A 76 12.29 7.59 3.98
C GLY A 76 12.46 6.62 2.81
N GLY A 77 12.20 5.33 3.01
CA GLY A 77 12.24 4.34 1.93
C GLY A 77 11.01 4.35 1.03
N ALA A 78 9.88 4.87 1.50
CA ALA A 78 8.65 4.93 0.71
C ALA A 78 8.17 6.37 0.49
N ASP A 79 7.65 6.64 -0.71
CA ASP A 79 6.99 7.91 -1.06
C ASP A 79 5.47 7.81 -0.89
N ARG A 80 4.90 6.59 -0.99
CA ARG A 80 3.45 6.39 -1.04
C ARG A 80 3.02 5.16 -0.26
N VAL A 81 1.89 5.30 0.45
CA VAL A 81 1.19 4.18 1.09
C VAL A 81 -0.30 4.21 0.73
N VAL A 82 -0.81 3.09 0.21
CA VAL A 82 -2.20 2.89 -0.14
C VAL A 82 -2.73 1.69 0.62
N VAL A 83 -3.63 1.90 1.59
CA VAL A 83 -4.14 0.81 2.41
C VAL A 83 -5.64 0.94 2.68
N GLY A 84 -6.26 -0.20 2.98
CA GLY A 84 -7.67 -0.24 3.36
C GLY A 84 -7.94 0.21 4.80
N TYR A 85 -6.92 0.18 5.68
CA TYR A 85 -7.09 0.54 7.08
C TYR A 85 -5.77 1.03 7.71
N PHE A 86 -5.78 2.25 8.22
CA PHE A 86 -4.61 2.89 8.84
C PHE A 86 -4.54 2.74 10.36
N GLY A 87 -5.61 2.31 11.03
CA GLY A 87 -5.72 2.37 12.50
C GLY A 87 -4.64 1.59 13.27
N THR A 88 -3.96 0.63 12.65
CA THR A 88 -2.85 -0.12 13.26
C THR A 88 -1.48 0.30 12.74
N LEU A 89 -1.41 1.15 11.72
CA LEU A 89 -0.17 1.67 11.13
C LEU A 89 0.20 3.00 11.81
N LYS A 90 0.61 2.95 13.07
CA LYS A 90 0.80 4.17 13.89
C LYS A 90 1.91 5.08 13.37
N ARG A 91 3.06 4.51 13.03
CA ARG A 91 4.20 5.26 12.51
C ARG A 91 3.92 5.82 11.12
N THR A 92 3.34 5.00 10.24
CA THR A 92 2.92 5.40 8.89
C THR A 92 1.86 6.50 8.94
N SER A 93 0.83 6.35 9.79
CA SER A 93 -0.19 7.38 9.97
C SER A 93 0.41 8.72 10.41
N LYS A 94 1.36 8.68 11.36
CA LYS A 94 2.06 9.89 11.77
C LYS A 94 2.86 10.52 10.62
N ALA A 95 3.55 9.74 9.82
CA ALA A 95 4.31 10.24 8.67
C ALA A 95 3.40 10.88 7.60
N ILE A 96 2.17 10.35 7.41
CA ILE A 96 1.15 10.93 6.53
C ILE A 96 0.63 12.25 7.10
N ILE A 97 0.29 12.30 8.40
CA ILE A 97 -0.17 13.51 9.09
C ILE A 97 0.90 14.60 9.04
N ASP A 98 2.17 14.24 9.24
CA ASP A 98 3.31 15.15 9.15
C ASP A 98 3.64 15.53 7.68
N ASN A 99 2.84 15.11 6.72
CA ASN A 99 2.98 15.37 5.28
C ASN A 99 4.35 14.93 4.70
N LYS A 100 4.91 13.82 5.21
CA LYS A 100 6.20 13.28 4.77
C LYS A 100 6.07 12.31 3.61
N ILE A 101 4.99 11.54 3.57
CA ILE A 101 4.68 10.53 2.55
C ILE A 101 3.24 10.70 2.06
N GLU A 102 2.96 10.27 0.84
CA GLU A 102 1.60 10.22 0.29
C GLU A 102 0.78 9.13 0.99
N GLY A 103 -0.45 9.43 1.37
CA GLY A 103 -1.37 8.47 1.97
C GLY A 103 -2.70 8.39 1.23
N TYR A 104 -3.13 7.19 0.90
CA TYR A 104 -4.42 6.94 0.26
C TYR A 104 -5.17 5.84 0.97
N ASN A 105 -6.47 6.04 1.19
CA ASN A 105 -7.33 5.03 1.79
C ASN A 105 -8.34 4.52 0.76
N LEU A 106 -8.22 3.26 0.36
CA LEU A 106 -9.11 2.60 -0.58
C LEU A 106 -9.84 1.42 0.08
N PRO A 107 -11.06 1.08 -0.36
CA PRO A 107 -11.78 -0.06 0.21
C PRO A 107 -11.01 -1.38 0.06
N GLY A 108 -10.75 -2.08 1.18
CA GLY A 108 -9.91 -3.27 1.21
C GLY A 108 -10.37 -4.39 0.27
N GLY A 109 -11.68 -4.58 0.13
CA GLY A 109 -12.25 -5.54 -0.83
C GLY A 109 -11.93 -5.18 -2.29
N VAL A 110 -11.99 -3.90 -2.63
CA VAL A 110 -11.59 -3.41 -3.97
C VAL A 110 -10.10 -3.66 -4.19
N MET A 111 -9.26 -3.33 -3.21
CA MET A 111 -7.81 -3.57 -3.29
C MET A 111 -7.48 -5.05 -3.46
N SER A 112 -8.19 -5.95 -2.79
CA SER A 112 -8.01 -7.40 -2.97
C SER A 112 -8.34 -7.85 -4.41
N HIS A 113 -9.30 -7.20 -5.07
CA HIS A 113 -9.60 -7.44 -6.47
C HIS A 113 -8.59 -6.77 -7.41
N MET A 114 -8.01 -5.64 -7.04
CA MET A 114 -6.99 -4.94 -7.85
C MET A 114 -5.76 -5.81 -8.09
N ILE A 115 -5.27 -6.54 -7.07
CA ILE A 115 -4.11 -7.43 -7.25
C ILE A 115 -4.43 -8.57 -8.23
N ARG A 116 -5.65 -9.07 -8.19
CA ARG A 116 -6.11 -10.10 -9.14
C ARG A 116 -6.26 -9.54 -10.55
N ALA A 117 -6.81 -8.34 -10.69
CA ALA A 117 -6.93 -7.65 -11.97
C ALA A 117 -5.55 -7.39 -12.60
N GLY A 118 -4.58 -6.91 -11.80
CA GLY A 118 -3.21 -6.73 -12.23
C GLY A 118 -2.54 -8.05 -12.69
N ALA A 119 -2.77 -9.16 -11.97
CA ALA A 119 -2.28 -10.48 -12.39
C ALA A 119 -2.88 -10.96 -13.71
N MET A 120 -4.07 -10.48 -14.09
CA MET A 120 -4.71 -10.75 -15.38
C MET A 120 -4.31 -9.74 -16.47
N GLY A 121 -3.43 -8.78 -16.17
CA GLY A 121 -3.01 -7.74 -17.11
C GLY A 121 -4.03 -6.60 -17.28
N TRP A 122 -4.99 -6.45 -16.38
CA TRP A 122 -5.94 -5.35 -16.42
C TRP A 122 -5.30 -4.08 -15.82
N GLU A 123 -5.42 -2.99 -16.53
CA GLU A 123 -4.92 -1.69 -16.06
C GLU A 123 -5.83 -1.04 -15.01
N ARG A 124 -7.11 -1.42 -14.98
CA ARG A 124 -8.13 -0.84 -14.10
C ARG A 124 -9.13 -1.88 -13.63
N LEU A 125 -9.67 -1.64 -12.46
CA LEU A 125 -10.78 -2.41 -11.90
C LEU A 125 -12.02 -1.51 -11.85
N PHE A 126 -13.14 -1.98 -12.41
CA PHE A 126 -14.45 -1.35 -12.26
C PHE A 126 -15.15 -1.91 -11.03
N SER A 127 -15.68 -1.02 -10.18
CA SER A 127 -16.42 -1.40 -8.97
C SER A 127 -17.54 -0.40 -8.67
N LYS A 128 -18.65 -0.88 -8.15
CA LYS A 128 -19.68 -0.01 -7.55
C LYS A 128 -19.39 0.32 -6.08
N ILE A 129 -18.45 -0.39 -5.47
CA ILE A 129 -18.07 -0.16 -4.08
C ILE A 129 -17.33 1.17 -4.00
N GLY A 130 -17.83 2.04 -3.16
CA GLY A 130 -17.24 3.36 -2.98
C GLY A 130 -18.07 4.51 -3.53
N LEU A 131 -19.03 4.25 -4.43
CA LEU A 131 -19.93 5.30 -4.93
C LEU A 131 -20.61 6.04 -3.77
N ASN A 132 -20.58 7.38 -3.82
CA ASN A 132 -21.10 8.30 -2.80
C ASN A 132 -20.45 8.16 -1.41
N LEU A 133 -19.34 7.44 -1.29
CA LEU A 133 -18.57 7.32 -0.06
C LEU A 133 -17.30 8.20 -0.11
N PHE A 134 -16.45 8.09 0.91
CA PHE A 134 -15.21 8.87 1.01
C PHE A 134 -14.25 8.67 -0.17
N VAL A 135 -14.28 7.51 -0.82
CA VAL A 135 -13.42 7.16 -1.94
C VAL A 135 -13.93 7.68 -3.28
N ASP A 136 -15.20 8.10 -3.35
CA ASP A 136 -15.76 8.70 -4.57
C ASP A 136 -15.03 10.02 -4.86
N PRO A 137 -14.51 10.25 -6.07
CA PRO A 137 -13.88 11.52 -6.45
C PRO A 137 -14.71 12.77 -6.18
N VAL A 138 -16.04 12.64 -6.16
CA VAL A 138 -16.95 13.75 -5.76
C VAL A 138 -16.66 14.21 -4.33
N ASN A 139 -16.28 13.30 -3.43
CA ASN A 139 -15.96 13.60 -2.04
C ASN A 139 -14.45 13.79 -1.82
N ASP A 140 -13.60 13.15 -2.64
CA ASP A 140 -12.13 13.20 -2.67
C ASP A 140 -11.45 13.05 -1.30
N GLN A 141 -12.04 12.25 -0.40
CA GLN A 141 -11.52 12.05 0.96
C GLN A 141 -10.59 10.84 1.10
N TYR A 142 -10.32 10.14 0.02
CA TYR A 142 -9.38 9.01 0.02
C TYR A 142 -7.92 9.45 -0.06
N LYS A 143 -7.67 10.70 -0.47
CA LYS A 143 -6.38 11.39 -0.41
C LYS A 143 -6.20 11.97 0.99
N LEU A 144 -5.26 11.46 1.76
CA LEU A 144 -5.19 11.74 3.19
C LEU A 144 -4.37 12.99 3.55
N ASN A 145 -3.61 13.53 2.61
CA ASN A 145 -2.81 14.74 2.84
C ASN A 145 -2.54 15.50 1.55
N GLU A 146 -1.90 16.66 1.66
CA GLU A 146 -1.60 17.54 0.52
C GLU A 146 -0.61 16.97 -0.49
N ARG A 147 0.19 15.95 -0.11
CA ARG A 147 1.10 15.25 -1.03
C ARG A 147 0.35 14.26 -1.92
N SER A 148 -0.77 13.75 -1.48
CA SER A 148 -1.59 12.74 -2.18
C SER A 148 -2.37 13.38 -3.33
N LYS A 149 -1.71 13.65 -4.45
CA LYS A 149 -2.28 14.40 -5.58
C LYS A 149 -2.75 13.53 -6.74
N GLU A 150 -2.34 12.27 -6.79
CA GLU A 150 -2.69 11.38 -7.91
C GLU A 150 -4.15 10.91 -7.80
N ASP A 151 -4.85 10.93 -8.92
CA ASP A 151 -6.22 10.40 -9.02
C ASP A 151 -6.16 8.88 -9.24
N LEU A 152 -6.14 8.14 -8.13
CA LEU A 152 -6.18 6.67 -8.15
C LEU A 152 -7.57 6.13 -8.49
N VAL A 153 -8.61 6.95 -8.32
CA VAL A 153 -10.01 6.58 -8.53
C VAL A 153 -10.63 7.56 -9.52
N ARG A 154 -11.48 7.05 -10.40
CA ARG A 154 -12.25 7.87 -11.35
C ARG A 154 -13.70 7.42 -11.35
N HIS A 155 -14.62 8.37 -11.36
CA HIS A 155 -16.03 8.09 -11.62
C HIS A 155 -16.23 7.77 -13.10
N VAL A 156 -16.83 6.64 -13.39
CA VAL A 156 -17.05 6.16 -14.76
C VAL A 156 -18.46 5.62 -14.93
N VAL A 157 -18.94 5.68 -16.17
CA VAL A 157 -20.20 5.04 -16.57
C VAL A 157 -19.85 3.96 -17.59
N SER A 158 -20.24 2.71 -17.30
CA SER A 158 -20.03 1.60 -18.21
C SER A 158 -20.86 1.74 -19.49
N ALA A 159 -20.54 0.97 -20.52
CA ALA A 159 -21.28 0.98 -21.79
C ALA A 159 -22.79 0.68 -21.63
N ASN A 160 -23.18 0.01 -20.55
CA ASN A 160 -24.58 -0.30 -20.23
C ASN A 160 -25.23 0.74 -19.31
N GLY A 161 -24.63 1.91 -19.11
CA GLY A 161 -25.15 2.98 -18.27
C GLY A 161 -25.01 2.72 -16.77
N VAL A 162 -24.15 1.79 -16.35
CA VAL A 162 -23.93 1.50 -14.94
C VAL A 162 -22.80 2.38 -14.41
N GLU A 163 -23.09 3.17 -13.37
CA GLU A 163 -22.11 3.98 -12.68
C GLU A 163 -21.18 3.14 -11.79
N GLY A 164 -19.93 3.56 -11.67
CA GLY A 164 -18.91 2.94 -10.85
C GLY A 164 -17.64 3.77 -10.75
N LEU A 165 -16.69 3.24 -10.03
CA LEU A 165 -15.35 3.80 -9.79
C LEU A 165 -14.28 2.90 -10.39
#